data_1bc2f81bb45d56eaceb3fc5e88eb3027
#
_entry.id   1bc2f81bb45d56eaceb3fc5e88eb3027
#
_cell.length_a   1.000
_cell.length_b   1.000
_cell.length_c   1.000
_cell.angle_alpha   90.00
_cell.angle_beta   90.00
_cell.angle_gamma   90.00
#
_symmetry.space_group_name_H-M   'P 1'
#
loop_
_entity.id
_entity.type
_entity.pdbx_description
1 polymer ?
#
loop_
_entity_poly.entity_id
_entity_poly.type
_entity_poly.pdbx_seq_one_letter_code
_entity_poly.pdbx_strand_id
1 'polypeptide(L)'
;MLLLAVDTATPAVTAALHDGTSVVAESSRTDARRHGELLLPAVDHVLAEAGLKLDAVTGIVVGVGPGPYTGLRVGLVTAATFGSVLGVPVYGLCTLDGLAYASGLEGPFVVATDARRKEVYWARYDGPRTRLGEPAVDRPADIAAQVAGVPAVGAGALLYPDTFRDARAPEHVSAGALASLAAEKLARAGSAGGLGAGRSGADRTGADGHSADRSSAEGVGSDGPGSGTVSAEGFLPVTPLYLRRPDAQVPKNYKVVTPQ
;
A
#
# COMPACT_ATOMS: atom_id res chain seq x y z
N MET A 1 5.27 18.55 -6.00
CA MET A 1 4.60 17.25 -5.71
C MET A 1 3.98 17.37 -4.34
N LEU A 2 2.67 17.07 -4.19
CA LEU A 2 2.01 17.00 -2.88
C LEU A 2 1.30 15.64 -2.80
N LEU A 3 1.74 14.77 -1.91
CA LEU A 3 1.19 13.45 -1.71
C LEU A 3 0.27 13.44 -0.48
N LEU A 4 -0.94 12.88 -0.63
CA LEU A 4 -1.81 12.50 0.47
C LEU A 4 -1.65 10.99 0.71
N ALA A 5 -1.14 10.60 1.87
CA ALA A 5 -1.02 9.20 2.26
C ALA A 5 -2.09 8.82 3.27
N VAL A 6 -2.63 7.60 3.16
CA VAL A 6 -3.60 7.04 4.10
C VAL A 6 -3.31 5.56 4.36
N ASP A 7 -3.55 5.10 5.59
CA ASP A 7 -3.55 3.68 5.92
C ASP A 7 -4.63 3.36 6.94
N THR A 8 -5.31 2.24 6.72
CA THR A 8 -6.36 1.68 7.59
C THR A 8 -6.25 0.16 7.71
N ALA A 9 -5.07 -0.40 7.39
CA ALA A 9 -4.82 -1.84 7.42
C ALA A 9 -4.59 -2.37 8.85
N THR A 10 -4.32 -1.49 9.81
CA THR A 10 -4.12 -1.80 11.23
C THR A 10 -5.21 -1.13 12.07
N PRO A 11 -5.25 -1.32 13.40
CA PRO A 11 -6.11 -0.51 14.26
C PRO A 11 -5.86 0.99 14.19
N ALA A 12 -4.70 1.43 13.72
CA ALA A 12 -4.43 2.83 13.47
C ALA A 12 -5.09 3.28 12.17
N VAL A 13 -5.82 4.40 12.25
CA VAL A 13 -6.33 5.16 11.10
C VAL A 13 -5.41 6.35 10.95
N THR A 14 -4.63 6.41 9.90
CA THR A 14 -3.59 7.42 9.73
C THR A 14 -3.68 8.09 8.37
N ALA A 15 -3.44 9.41 8.35
CA ALA A 15 -3.36 10.24 7.16
C ALA A 15 -2.18 11.21 7.28
N ALA A 16 -1.51 11.52 6.18
CA ALA A 16 -0.42 12.49 6.16
C ALA A 16 -0.32 13.21 4.82
N LEU A 17 0.22 14.41 4.85
CA LEU A 17 0.64 15.17 3.68
C LEU A 17 2.17 15.21 3.60
N HIS A 18 2.70 15.05 2.38
CA HIS A 18 4.14 15.10 2.10
C HIS A 18 4.39 15.95 0.85
N ASP A 19 5.25 16.95 0.95
CA ASP A 19 5.51 17.92 -0.12
C ASP A 19 6.53 17.46 -1.18
N GLY A 20 7.01 16.24 -1.03
CA GLY A 20 8.09 15.67 -1.85
C GLY A 20 9.45 15.68 -1.15
N THR A 21 9.59 16.47 -0.08
CA THR A 21 10.83 16.60 0.71
C THR A 21 10.61 16.14 2.15
N SER A 22 9.47 16.50 2.74
CA SER A 22 9.16 16.21 4.14
C SER A 22 7.66 15.98 4.37
N VAL A 23 7.34 15.37 5.50
CA VAL A 23 5.95 15.30 6.00
C VAL A 23 5.56 16.69 6.50
N VAL A 24 4.48 17.24 5.92
CA VAL A 24 3.95 18.58 6.23
C VAL A 24 2.99 18.52 7.40
N ALA A 25 2.12 17.50 7.42
CA ALA A 25 1.15 17.25 8.49
C ALA A 25 0.85 15.77 8.59
N GLU A 26 0.56 15.28 9.79
CA GLU A 26 0.18 13.90 10.03
C GLU A 26 -0.86 13.78 11.13
N SER A 27 -1.83 12.87 10.96
CA SER A 27 -2.85 12.53 11.94
C SER A 27 -2.92 11.01 12.09
N SER A 28 -2.93 10.53 13.33
CA SER A 28 -3.09 9.12 13.64
C SER A 28 -4.03 8.93 14.82
N ARG A 29 -4.98 8.00 14.67
CA ARG A 29 -5.90 7.60 15.75
C ARG A 29 -6.07 6.10 15.76
N THR A 30 -5.92 5.48 16.92
CA THR A 30 -6.07 4.03 17.08
C THR A 30 -7.48 3.68 17.50
N ASP A 31 -8.25 3.07 16.58
CA ASP A 31 -9.57 2.50 16.87
C ASP A 31 -9.91 1.41 15.84
N ALA A 32 -9.91 0.16 16.30
CA ALA A 32 -10.12 -1.01 15.43
C ALA A 32 -11.53 -1.14 14.83
N ARG A 33 -12.49 -0.28 15.20
CA ARG A 33 -13.90 -0.41 14.81
C ARG A 33 -14.43 0.76 14.00
N ARG A 34 -13.78 1.93 14.03
CA ARG A 34 -14.30 3.17 13.46
C ARG A 34 -13.47 3.71 12.30
N HIS A 35 -12.83 2.84 11.53
CA HIS A 35 -11.98 3.27 10.39
C HIS A 35 -12.74 4.19 9.43
N GLY A 36 -13.99 3.83 9.07
CA GLY A 36 -14.82 4.64 8.15
C GLY A 36 -15.23 6.00 8.70
N GLU A 37 -15.38 6.11 10.04
CA GLU A 37 -15.74 7.37 10.69
C GLU A 37 -14.53 8.28 10.91
N LEU A 38 -13.33 7.72 11.04
CA LEU A 38 -12.13 8.43 11.43
C LEU A 38 -11.26 8.87 10.25
N LEU A 39 -11.31 8.19 9.09
CA LEU A 39 -10.38 8.47 8.00
C LEU A 39 -10.60 9.84 7.36
N LEU A 40 -11.84 10.20 7.00
CA LEU A 40 -12.11 11.51 6.39
C LEU A 40 -11.81 12.66 7.35
N PRO A 41 -12.20 12.64 8.63
CA PRO A 41 -11.75 13.63 9.61
C PRO A 41 -10.24 13.72 9.77
N ALA A 42 -9.50 12.59 9.63
CA ALA A 42 -8.03 12.64 9.66
C ALA A 42 -7.46 13.34 8.42
N VAL A 43 -8.03 13.09 7.23
CA VAL A 43 -7.67 13.78 5.99
C VAL A 43 -7.98 15.29 6.09
N ASP A 44 -9.17 15.67 6.54
CA ASP A 44 -9.54 17.07 6.72
C ASP A 44 -8.61 17.77 7.71
N HIS A 45 -8.22 17.08 8.78
CA HIS A 45 -7.30 17.62 9.78
C HIS A 45 -5.93 17.95 9.19
N VAL A 46 -5.29 17.02 8.46
CA VAL A 46 -3.96 17.26 7.87
C VAL A 46 -3.98 18.33 6.79
N LEU A 47 -5.07 18.44 6.02
CA LEU A 47 -5.26 19.51 5.03
C LEU A 47 -5.40 20.88 5.72
N ALA A 48 -6.21 20.96 6.78
CA ALA A 48 -6.41 22.20 7.54
C ALA A 48 -5.12 22.65 8.24
N GLU A 49 -4.38 21.72 8.86
CA GLU A 49 -3.10 22.00 9.52
C GLU A 49 -2.06 22.55 8.55
N ALA A 50 -2.02 22.01 7.32
CA ALA A 50 -1.15 22.50 6.26
C ALA A 50 -1.66 23.78 5.57
N GLY A 51 -2.88 24.25 5.84
CA GLY A 51 -3.50 25.37 5.15
C GLY A 51 -3.80 25.07 3.68
N LEU A 52 -4.00 23.79 3.31
CA LEU A 52 -4.19 23.32 1.96
C LEU A 52 -5.62 22.78 1.75
N LYS A 53 -6.02 22.66 0.49
CA LYS A 53 -7.26 22.02 0.08
C LYS A 53 -6.96 20.71 -0.66
N LEU A 54 -7.95 19.85 -0.75
CA LEU A 54 -7.82 18.53 -1.38
C LEU A 54 -7.42 18.63 -2.87
N ASP A 55 -7.84 19.68 -3.58
CA ASP A 55 -7.51 19.94 -4.98
C ASP A 55 -6.02 20.28 -5.22
N ALA A 56 -5.27 20.60 -4.18
CA ALA A 56 -3.82 20.79 -4.26
C ALA A 56 -3.04 19.47 -4.32
N VAL A 57 -3.66 18.34 -3.97
CA VAL A 57 -3.02 17.02 -3.95
C VAL A 57 -2.70 16.57 -5.38
N THR A 58 -1.46 16.13 -5.60
CA THR A 58 -0.97 15.69 -6.92
C THR A 58 -0.75 14.18 -7.03
N GLY A 59 -0.95 13.44 -5.96
CA GLY A 59 -0.87 11.99 -5.92
C GLY A 59 -1.32 11.44 -4.57
N ILE A 60 -1.82 10.21 -4.57
CA ILE A 60 -2.34 9.55 -3.38
C ILE A 60 -1.51 8.30 -3.11
N VAL A 61 -1.15 8.08 -1.86
CA VAL A 61 -0.46 6.88 -1.37
C VAL A 61 -1.40 6.12 -0.46
N VAL A 62 -1.53 4.82 -0.64
CA VAL A 62 -2.40 4.00 0.21
C VAL A 62 -1.70 2.72 0.65
N GLY A 63 -1.82 2.42 1.94
CA GLY A 63 -1.45 1.11 2.46
C GLY A 63 -2.40 0.03 1.95
N VAL A 64 -1.86 -0.94 1.21
CA VAL A 64 -2.65 -2.05 0.64
C VAL A 64 -2.73 -3.27 1.59
N GLY A 65 -2.20 -3.14 2.79
CA GLY A 65 -2.13 -4.21 3.76
C GLY A 65 -0.75 -4.90 3.80
N PRO A 66 -0.67 -6.09 4.41
CA PRO A 66 -1.78 -6.93 4.88
C PRO A 66 -2.52 -6.36 6.09
N GLY A 67 -3.77 -6.77 6.24
CA GLY A 67 -4.62 -6.31 7.34
C GLY A 67 -6.03 -6.90 7.30
N PRO A 68 -6.87 -6.61 8.32
CA PRO A 68 -8.26 -7.04 8.36
C PRO A 68 -9.08 -6.47 7.20
N TYR A 69 -9.92 -7.32 6.61
CA TYR A 69 -10.71 -7.04 5.42
C TYR A 69 -11.46 -5.70 5.43
N THR A 70 -12.19 -5.40 6.52
CA THR A 70 -13.02 -4.18 6.60
C THR A 70 -12.18 -2.92 6.64
N GLY A 71 -11.13 -2.89 7.47
CA GLY A 71 -10.24 -1.75 7.58
C GLY A 71 -9.55 -1.46 6.23
N LEU A 72 -8.92 -2.45 5.62
CA LEU A 72 -8.28 -2.32 4.30
C LEU A 72 -9.16 -1.65 3.25
N ARG A 73 -10.43 -2.06 3.16
CA ARG A 73 -11.35 -1.52 2.15
C ARG A 73 -11.65 -0.04 2.34
N VAL A 74 -11.69 0.43 3.57
CA VAL A 74 -11.95 1.86 3.85
C VAL A 74 -10.86 2.73 3.21
N GLY A 75 -9.59 2.45 3.48
CA GLY A 75 -8.48 3.19 2.90
C GLY A 75 -8.41 3.09 1.38
N LEU A 76 -8.50 1.86 0.84
CA LEU A 76 -8.40 1.62 -0.59
C LEU A 76 -9.52 2.29 -1.39
N VAL A 77 -10.78 2.19 -0.93
CA VAL A 77 -11.92 2.84 -1.61
C VAL A 77 -11.79 4.36 -1.53
N THR A 78 -11.41 4.90 -0.36
CA THR A 78 -11.20 6.35 -0.20
C THR A 78 -10.09 6.85 -1.13
N ALA A 79 -8.94 6.18 -1.18
CA ALA A 79 -7.83 6.54 -2.05
C ALA A 79 -8.21 6.46 -3.54
N ALA A 80 -8.89 5.39 -3.96
CA ALA A 80 -9.36 5.25 -5.33
C ALA A 80 -10.39 6.32 -5.71
N THR A 81 -11.30 6.67 -4.79
CA THR A 81 -12.28 7.74 -5.00
C THR A 81 -11.61 9.09 -5.17
N PHE A 82 -10.69 9.44 -4.28
CA PHE A 82 -9.93 10.70 -4.40
C PHE A 82 -9.10 10.74 -5.68
N GLY A 83 -8.40 9.65 -6.02
CA GLY A 83 -7.64 9.57 -7.26
C GLY A 83 -8.50 9.80 -8.50
N SER A 84 -9.68 9.20 -8.53
CA SER A 84 -10.65 9.36 -9.63
C SER A 84 -11.22 10.78 -9.72
N VAL A 85 -11.62 11.36 -8.58
CA VAL A 85 -12.23 12.72 -8.55
C VAL A 85 -11.21 13.79 -8.87
N LEU A 86 -9.99 13.66 -8.39
CA LEU A 86 -8.91 14.63 -8.61
C LEU A 86 -8.15 14.41 -9.93
N GLY A 87 -8.33 13.27 -10.59
CA GLY A 87 -7.55 12.91 -11.78
C GLY A 87 -6.07 12.68 -11.49
N VAL A 88 -5.71 12.25 -10.28
CA VAL A 88 -4.31 12.05 -9.86
C VAL A 88 -3.98 10.56 -9.68
N PRO A 89 -2.71 10.17 -9.82
CA PRO A 89 -2.28 8.79 -9.63
C PRO A 89 -2.46 8.33 -8.18
N VAL A 90 -2.75 7.03 -8.02
CA VAL A 90 -2.81 6.35 -6.72
C VAL A 90 -1.73 5.27 -6.65
N TYR A 91 -0.93 5.30 -5.58
CA TYR A 91 0.22 4.44 -5.36
C TYR A 91 -0.03 3.51 -4.19
N GLY A 92 -0.01 2.19 -4.42
CA GLY A 92 -0.14 1.17 -3.39
C GLY A 92 1.20 0.83 -2.75
N LEU A 93 1.27 0.79 -1.42
CA LEU A 93 2.43 0.30 -0.67
C LEU A 93 2.01 -0.75 0.37
N CYS A 94 2.87 -1.72 0.61
CA CYS A 94 2.66 -2.65 1.69
C CYS A 94 2.70 -1.91 3.04
N THR A 95 1.69 -2.12 3.88
CA THR A 95 1.61 -1.52 5.21
C THR A 95 2.82 -1.89 6.10
N LEU A 96 3.33 -3.12 5.96
CA LEU A 96 4.52 -3.55 6.68
C LEU A 96 5.78 -2.80 6.23
N ASP A 97 5.86 -2.38 4.95
CA ASP A 97 6.97 -1.56 4.46
C ASP A 97 6.98 -0.17 5.09
N GLY A 98 5.79 0.41 5.35
CA GLY A 98 5.66 1.66 6.09
C GLY A 98 6.16 1.55 7.53
N LEU A 99 5.84 0.43 8.22
CA LEU A 99 6.37 0.14 9.56
C LEU A 99 7.88 -0.06 9.54
N ALA A 100 8.40 -0.80 8.56
CA ALA A 100 9.84 -1.01 8.40
C ALA A 100 10.57 0.32 8.19
N TYR A 101 10.04 1.18 7.32
CA TYR A 101 10.61 2.50 7.06
C TYR A 101 10.62 3.38 8.31
N ALA A 102 9.49 3.41 9.04
CA ALA A 102 9.35 4.20 10.27
C ALA A 102 10.27 3.72 11.41
N SER A 103 10.68 2.45 11.41
CA SER A 103 11.54 1.90 12.46
C SER A 103 12.96 2.49 12.43
N GLY A 104 13.44 2.89 11.27
CA GLY A 104 14.83 3.34 11.08
C GLY A 104 15.89 2.29 11.42
N LEU A 105 15.48 1.01 11.60
CA LEU A 105 16.41 -0.06 11.94
C LEU A 105 17.27 -0.42 10.73
N GLU A 106 18.57 -0.42 10.92
CA GLU A 106 19.52 -0.91 9.95
C GLU A 106 19.86 -2.39 10.22
N GLY A 107 20.09 -3.13 9.14
CA GLY A 107 20.35 -4.57 9.17
C GLY A 107 19.08 -5.42 9.34
N PRO A 108 19.21 -6.72 9.66
CA PRO A 108 18.09 -7.65 9.70
C PRO A 108 17.12 -7.39 10.86
N PHE A 109 15.83 -7.32 10.56
CA PHE A 109 14.73 -7.27 11.53
C PHE A 109 13.43 -7.83 10.96
N VAL A 110 12.40 -7.89 11.81
CA VAL A 110 11.07 -8.38 11.46
C VAL A 110 10.03 -7.30 11.73
N VAL A 111 9.06 -7.17 10.83
CA VAL A 111 7.82 -6.44 11.09
C VAL A 111 6.71 -7.45 11.32
N ALA A 112 5.95 -7.27 12.41
CA ALA A 112 4.82 -8.13 12.75
C ALA A 112 3.63 -7.30 13.24
N THR A 113 2.46 -7.45 12.59
CA THR A 113 1.19 -6.81 13.02
C THR A 113 0.18 -7.87 13.43
N ASP A 114 -0.82 -7.51 14.25
CA ASP A 114 -1.84 -8.44 14.71
C ASP A 114 -2.76 -8.87 13.56
N ALA A 115 -2.75 -10.15 13.23
CA ALA A 115 -3.65 -10.76 12.23
C ALA A 115 -4.91 -11.35 12.87
N ARG A 116 -5.16 -11.11 14.16
CA ARG A 116 -6.21 -11.76 14.95
C ARG A 116 -6.01 -13.27 15.06
N ARG A 117 -6.85 -13.98 15.83
CA ARG A 117 -6.87 -15.44 15.96
C ARG A 117 -5.53 -16.05 16.40
N LYS A 118 -4.74 -15.30 17.16
CA LYS A 118 -3.40 -15.69 17.62
C LYS A 118 -2.40 -15.88 16.45
N GLU A 119 -2.57 -15.09 15.38
CA GLU A 119 -1.67 -15.03 14.24
C GLU A 119 -1.13 -13.61 14.06
N VAL A 120 -0.05 -13.49 13.30
CA VAL A 120 0.57 -12.22 12.91
C VAL A 120 0.71 -12.16 11.40
N TYR A 121 0.46 -10.98 10.82
CA TYR A 121 0.99 -10.64 9.50
C TYR A 121 2.43 -10.21 9.70
N TRP A 122 3.36 -10.78 8.97
CA TRP A 122 4.76 -10.51 9.19
C TRP A 122 5.60 -10.55 7.90
N ALA A 123 6.76 -9.90 7.95
CA ALA A 123 7.76 -9.98 6.91
C ALA A 123 9.15 -9.72 7.50
N ARG A 124 10.19 -10.25 6.84
CA ARG A 124 11.59 -10.00 7.19
C ARG A 124 12.13 -8.86 6.36
N TYR A 125 13.05 -8.11 6.94
CA TYR A 125 13.71 -6.96 6.32
C TYR A 125 15.21 -7.04 6.51
N ASP A 126 15.96 -6.47 5.54
CA ASP A 126 17.38 -6.19 5.63
C ASP A 126 17.56 -4.68 5.47
N GLY A 127 17.24 -3.96 6.53
CA GLY A 127 17.12 -2.51 6.56
C GLY A 127 15.72 -1.97 6.20
N PRO A 128 15.46 -0.67 6.45
CA PRO A 128 14.11 -0.09 6.47
C PRO A 128 13.44 -0.01 5.08
N ARG A 129 14.18 -0.27 4.02
CA ARG A 129 13.70 -0.17 2.62
C ARG A 129 13.72 -1.50 1.87
N THR A 130 14.24 -2.56 2.49
CA THR A 130 14.50 -3.83 1.80
C THR A 130 13.77 -4.97 2.48
N ARG A 131 12.62 -5.35 1.93
CA ARG A 131 11.88 -6.53 2.36
C ARG A 131 12.49 -7.80 1.76
N LEU A 132 12.62 -8.83 2.58
CA LEU A 132 13.11 -10.15 2.19
C LEU A 132 11.92 -11.10 1.97
N GLY A 133 11.50 -11.24 0.72
CA GLY A 133 10.38 -12.10 0.33
C GLY A 133 9.01 -11.45 0.49
N GLU A 134 7.97 -12.26 0.33
CA GLU A 134 6.58 -11.81 0.42
C GLU A 134 6.11 -11.80 1.88
N PRO A 135 5.16 -10.89 2.24
CA PRO A 135 4.51 -10.94 3.54
C PRO A 135 3.75 -12.26 3.74
N ALA A 136 3.77 -12.75 4.98
CA ALA A 136 3.08 -14.00 5.36
C ALA A 136 2.13 -13.79 6.54
N VAL A 137 1.31 -14.79 6.82
CA VAL A 137 0.46 -14.87 8.00
C VAL A 137 0.66 -16.23 8.67
N ASP A 138 1.11 -16.21 9.92
CA ASP A 138 1.43 -17.40 10.67
C ASP A 138 1.15 -17.21 12.15
N ARG A 139 1.14 -18.32 12.90
CA ARG A 139 1.17 -18.25 14.36
C ARG A 139 2.58 -17.92 14.83
N PRO A 140 2.74 -17.04 15.81
CA PRO A 140 4.06 -16.68 16.33
C PRO A 140 4.94 -17.87 16.70
N ALA A 141 4.36 -18.90 17.31
CA ALA A 141 5.08 -20.11 17.69
C ALA A 141 5.68 -20.88 16.50
N ASP A 142 5.01 -20.85 15.34
CA ASP A 142 5.43 -21.60 14.14
C ASP A 142 6.61 -20.91 13.43
N ILE A 143 6.80 -19.61 13.67
CA ILE A 143 7.90 -18.81 13.09
C ILE A 143 9.01 -18.49 14.09
N ALA A 144 8.91 -18.94 15.34
CA ALA A 144 9.84 -18.57 16.40
C ALA A 144 11.32 -18.78 16.05
N ALA A 145 11.64 -19.88 15.36
CA ALA A 145 13.01 -20.15 14.90
C ALA A 145 13.49 -19.19 13.80
N GLN A 146 12.56 -18.69 12.97
CA GLN A 146 12.87 -17.81 11.84
C GLN A 146 13.10 -16.36 12.27
N VAL A 147 12.55 -15.96 13.42
CA VAL A 147 12.60 -14.60 13.96
C VAL A 147 13.50 -14.49 15.21
N ALA A 148 14.12 -15.60 15.59
CA ALA A 148 14.99 -15.64 16.77
C ALA A 148 16.21 -14.73 16.60
N GLY A 149 16.49 -13.94 17.64
CA GLY A 149 17.72 -13.15 17.74
C GLY A 149 17.76 -11.89 16.87
N VAL A 150 16.66 -11.51 16.22
CA VAL A 150 16.56 -10.24 15.48
C VAL A 150 15.53 -9.32 16.14
N PRO A 151 15.71 -7.97 16.03
CA PRO A 151 14.71 -7.02 16.46
C PRO A 151 13.38 -7.21 15.73
N ALA A 152 12.27 -6.87 16.38
CA ALA A 152 10.96 -6.92 15.76
C ALA A 152 10.18 -5.62 16.06
N VAL A 153 9.40 -5.13 15.10
CA VAL A 153 8.55 -3.94 15.25
C VAL A 153 7.10 -4.25 14.89
N GLY A 154 6.19 -3.44 15.42
CA GLY A 154 4.76 -3.57 15.17
C GLY A 154 3.99 -4.19 16.34
N ALA A 155 2.66 -3.97 16.34
CA ALA A 155 1.77 -4.43 17.41
C ALA A 155 1.81 -5.95 17.63
N GLY A 156 2.03 -6.74 16.58
CA GLY A 156 2.18 -8.19 16.69
C GLY A 156 3.42 -8.61 17.47
N ALA A 157 4.52 -7.86 17.31
CA ALA A 157 5.74 -8.12 18.05
C ALA A 157 5.55 -7.87 19.56
N LEU A 158 4.86 -6.79 19.91
CA LEU A 158 4.54 -6.45 21.31
C LEU A 158 3.54 -7.41 21.94
N LEU A 159 2.61 -7.94 21.14
CA LEU A 159 1.58 -8.87 21.62
C LEU A 159 2.13 -10.26 21.97
N TYR A 160 3.24 -10.68 21.36
CA TYR A 160 3.83 -12.01 21.51
C TYR A 160 5.31 -11.96 21.95
N PRO A 161 5.61 -11.44 23.16
CA PRO A 161 6.98 -11.21 23.62
C PRO A 161 7.79 -12.51 23.78
N ASP A 162 7.15 -13.67 23.97
CA ASP A 162 7.84 -14.96 24.04
C ASP A 162 8.49 -15.34 22.70
N THR A 163 7.90 -14.91 21.58
CA THR A 163 8.42 -15.13 20.24
C THR A 163 9.34 -13.99 19.79
N PHE A 164 8.90 -12.75 20.00
CA PHE A 164 9.63 -11.53 19.59
C PHE A 164 10.28 -10.89 20.80
N ARG A 165 11.43 -11.42 21.22
CA ARG A 165 12.09 -11.02 22.48
C ARG A 165 12.66 -9.60 22.48
N ASP A 166 12.97 -9.05 21.30
CA ASP A 166 13.47 -7.68 21.14
C ASP A 166 12.43 -6.86 20.35
N ALA A 167 11.25 -6.66 20.96
CA ALA A 167 10.19 -5.86 20.39
C ALA A 167 10.47 -4.36 20.56
N ARG A 168 10.41 -3.60 19.47
CA ARG A 168 10.74 -2.17 19.39
C ARG A 168 9.61 -1.36 18.75
N ALA A 169 9.65 -0.03 18.92
CA ALA A 169 8.81 0.90 18.19
C ALA A 169 9.19 0.90 16.68
N PRO A 170 8.26 1.29 15.81
CA PRO A 170 6.88 1.70 16.09
C PRO A 170 5.92 0.53 16.28
N GLU A 171 4.83 0.76 17.02
CA GLU A 171 3.74 -0.21 17.19
C GLU A 171 2.81 -0.22 15.97
N HIS A 172 2.48 0.97 15.45
CA HIS A 172 1.53 1.16 14.35
C HIS A 172 2.18 1.83 13.16
N VAL A 173 1.59 1.62 11.98
CA VAL A 173 2.02 2.29 10.75
C VAL A 173 1.77 3.79 10.83
N SER A 174 2.68 4.56 10.24
CA SER A 174 2.57 5.98 10.03
C SER A 174 2.29 6.26 8.54
N ALA A 175 1.27 7.08 8.25
CA ALA A 175 1.03 7.53 6.87
C ALA A 175 2.16 8.45 6.38
N GLY A 176 2.79 9.19 7.29
CA GLY A 176 3.98 9.98 6.97
C GLY A 176 5.14 9.12 6.49
N ALA A 177 5.36 7.96 7.13
CA ALA A 177 6.39 7.00 6.69
C ALA A 177 6.06 6.39 5.31
N LEU A 178 4.79 6.04 5.06
CA LEU A 178 4.36 5.58 3.73
C LEU A 178 4.57 6.66 2.67
N ALA A 179 4.21 7.92 2.97
CA ALA A 179 4.39 9.06 2.08
C ALA A 179 5.87 9.31 1.75
N SER A 180 6.73 9.26 2.77
CA SER A 180 8.18 9.44 2.62
C SER A 180 8.80 8.33 1.76
N LEU A 181 8.42 7.06 2.03
CA LEU A 181 8.85 5.92 1.22
C LEU A 181 8.38 6.04 -0.24
N ALA A 182 7.13 6.51 -0.46
CA ALA A 182 6.60 6.76 -1.80
C ALA A 182 7.35 7.89 -2.52
N ALA A 183 7.63 9.00 -1.83
CA ALA A 183 8.37 10.13 -2.38
C ALA A 183 9.78 9.72 -2.84
N GLU A 184 10.50 8.92 -2.04
CA GLU A 184 11.80 8.36 -2.42
C GLU A 184 11.72 7.46 -3.67
N LYS A 185 10.70 6.59 -3.74
CA LYS A 185 10.51 5.70 -4.91
C LYS A 185 10.22 6.51 -6.17
N LEU A 186 9.36 7.53 -6.08
CA LEU A 186 9.04 8.42 -7.20
C LEU A 186 10.25 9.22 -7.66
N ALA A 187 11.08 9.73 -6.74
CA ALA A 187 12.31 10.45 -7.07
C ALA A 187 13.29 9.55 -7.84
N ARG A 188 13.46 8.29 -7.43
CA ARG A 188 14.32 7.32 -8.12
C ARG A 188 13.81 6.98 -9.52
N ALA A 189 12.51 6.77 -9.69
CA ALA A 189 11.90 6.50 -10.99
C ALA A 189 12.06 7.68 -11.95
N GLY A 190 11.90 8.92 -11.47
CA GLY A 190 12.14 10.14 -12.25
C GLY A 190 13.59 10.30 -12.71
N SER A 191 14.55 9.90 -11.86
CA SER A 191 15.99 9.95 -12.19
C SER A 191 16.38 8.89 -13.22
N ALA A 192 15.77 7.70 -13.19
CA ALA A 192 16.04 6.62 -14.15
C ALA A 192 15.49 6.93 -15.55
N GLY A 193 14.33 7.59 -15.64
CA GLY A 193 13.71 8.00 -16.91
C GLY A 193 14.45 9.12 -17.63
N GLY A 194 15.23 9.95 -16.92
CA GLY A 194 15.97 11.07 -17.50
C GLY A 194 17.25 10.68 -18.26
N LEU A 195 17.79 9.47 -18.03
CA LEU A 195 19.03 9.00 -18.67
C LEU A 195 18.81 8.33 -20.04
N GLY A 196 17.56 8.08 -20.45
CA GLY A 196 17.21 7.42 -21.72
C GLY A 196 16.89 8.34 -22.90
N ALA A 197 16.77 9.67 -22.71
CA ALA A 197 16.31 10.61 -23.73
C ALA A 197 17.42 11.31 -24.55
N GLY A 198 18.63 10.80 -24.54
CA GLY A 198 19.78 11.42 -25.21
C GLY A 198 20.59 10.47 -26.07
N ARG A 199 20.06 10.01 -27.22
CA ARG A 199 20.76 9.68 -28.48
C ARG A 199 19.83 8.94 -29.46
N SER A 200 19.24 9.66 -30.36
CA SER A 200 18.94 9.16 -31.70
C SER A 200 19.14 10.31 -32.68
N GLY A 201 20.39 10.44 -33.11
CA GLY A 201 20.76 11.19 -34.29
C GLY A 201 20.31 10.44 -35.54
N ALA A 202 19.85 11.20 -36.49
CA ALA A 202 19.34 10.80 -37.79
C ALA A 202 20.23 9.81 -38.58
N ASP A 203 19.59 8.86 -39.27
CA ASP A 203 19.96 8.61 -40.66
C ASP A 203 18.70 8.19 -41.46
N ARG A 204 18.53 8.82 -42.63
CA ARG A 204 17.53 8.59 -43.64
C ARG A 204 18.09 7.65 -44.67
N THR A 205 17.27 6.71 -45.17
CA THR A 205 17.12 6.26 -46.59
C THR A 205 16.33 4.93 -46.50
N GLY A 206 15.19 4.77 -47.09
CA GLY A 206 14.85 4.70 -48.48
C GLY A 206 14.16 3.41 -48.78
N ALA A 207 12.94 3.51 -49.29
CA ALA A 207 12.31 2.68 -50.34
C ALA A 207 11.63 1.32 -50.05
N ASP A 208 10.34 1.29 -50.30
CA ASP A 208 9.50 0.39 -51.13
C ASP A 208 9.15 -1.04 -50.68
N GLY A 209 7.83 -1.29 -50.74
CA GLY A 209 7.30 -2.59 -51.23
C GLY A 209 6.16 -3.23 -50.45
N HIS A 210 4.94 -2.96 -50.86
CA HIS A 210 3.75 -3.85 -51.02
C HIS A 210 3.72 -5.21 -50.28
N SER A 211 2.69 -5.53 -49.54
CA SER A 211 1.40 -6.09 -50.01
C SER A 211 0.51 -6.52 -48.84
N ALA A 212 -0.78 -6.50 -49.10
CA ALA A 212 -1.90 -6.85 -48.24
C ALA A 212 -1.93 -8.35 -47.88
N ASP A 213 -2.46 -8.69 -46.71
CA ASP A 213 -3.60 -9.60 -46.66
C ASP A 213 -4.45 -9.40 -45.39
N ARG A 214 -5.75 -9.60 -45.57
CA ARG A 214 -6.84 -9.44 -44.62
C ARG A 214 -7.07 -10.77 -43.90
N SER A 215 -7.34 -10.75 -42.58
CA SER A 215 -8.44 -11.56 -42.06
C SER A 215 -8.90 -11.08 -40.72
N SER A 216 -10.20 -10.96 -40.64
CA SER A 216 -11.08 -10.51 -39.56
C SER A 216 -11.10 -11.47 -38.38
N ALA A 217 -11.19 -10.93 -37.17
CA ALA A 217 -12.04 -11.48 -36.10
C ALA A 217 -12.35 -10.40 -35.07
N GLU A 218 -13.63 -10.07 -34.97
CA GLU A 218 -14.24 -9.16 -34.02
C GLU A 218 -14.13 -9.73 -32.60
N GLY A 219 -13.63 -8.93 -31.66
CA GLY A 219 -13.73 -9.14 -30.24
C GLY A 219 -14.16 -7.84 -29.60
N VAL A 220 -15.44 -7.74 -29.23
CA VAL A 220 -16.04 -6.61 -28.52
C VAL A 220 -15.42 -6.53 -27.13
N GLY A 221 -14.48 -5.62 -26.93
CA GLY A 221 -13.96 -5.23 -25.63
C GLY A 221 -14.72 -3.99 -25.15
N SER A 222 -15.46 -4.13 -24.06
CA SER A 222 -16.12 -3.02 -23.36
C SER A 222 -15.07 -2.21 -22.62
N ASP A 223 -14.65 -1.10 -23.22
CA ASP A 223 -13.83 -0.07 -22.56
C ASP A 223 -14.71 0.73 -21.60
N GLY A 224 -14.58 0.43 -20.29
CA GLY A 224 -14.97 1.34 -19.22
C GLY A 224 -13.91 2.43 -19.03
N PRO A 225 -14.26 3.62 -18.50
CA PRO A 225 -13.34 4.74 -18.36
C PRO A 225 -12.14 4.35 -17.51
N GLY A 226 -10.94 4.50 -18.08
CA GLY A 226 -9.69 4.04 -17.52
C GLY A 226 -9.36 4.67 -16.17
N SER A 227 -9.33 3.86 -15.14
CA SER A 227 -8.59 4.16 -13.91
C SER A 227 -7.11 4.02 -14.24
N GLY A 228 -6.39 5.14 -14.28
CA GLY A 228 -4.95 5.15 -14.50
C GLY A 228 -4.19 4.47 -13.36
N THR A 229 -4.10 3.15 -13.38
CA THR A 229 -3.16 2.41 -12.54
C THR A 229 -1.78 2.55 -13.16
N VAL A 230 -1.02 3.51 -12.67
CA VAL A 230 0.39 3.65 -13.04
C VAL A 230 1.16 2.55 -12.32
N SER A 231 1.58 1.53 -13.07
CA SER A 231 2.60 0.58 -12.61
C SER A 231 3.97 1.27 -12.65
N ALA A 232 4.23 2.16 -11.69
CA ALA A 232 5.56 2.66 -11.44
C ALA A 232 6.38 1.59 -10.73
N GLU A 233 7.62 1.36 -11.13
CA GLU A 233 8.48 0.37 -10.50
C GLU A 233 8.51 0.54 -8.96
N GLY A 234 8.23 -0.55 -8.24
CA GLY A 234 8.26 -0.58 -6.77
C GLY A 234 6.96 -0.21 -6.06
N PHE A 235 5.85 0.02 -6.78
CA PHE A 235 4.51 0.16 -6.22
C PHE A 235 3.67 -1.10 -6.46
N LEU A 236 2.78 -1.39 -5.51
CA LEU A 236 1.82 -2.47 -5.60
C LEU A 236 0.53 -2.00 -6.30
N PRO A 237 -0.22 -2.91 -6.92
CA PRO A 237 -1.57 -2.59 -7.36
C PRO A 237 -2.42 -2.07 -6.19
N VAL A 238 -3.33 -1.13 -6.47
CA VAL A 238 -4.26 -0.58 -5.48
C VAL A 238 -5.39 -1.58 -5.23
N THR A 239 -5.00 -2.78 -4.85
CA THR A 239 -5.87 -3.90 -4.50
C THR A 239 -5.48 -4.45 -3.14
N PRO A 240 -6.45 -4.97 -2.36
CA PRO A 240 -6.15 -5.46 -1.03
C PRO A 240 -5.18 -6.64 -1.05
N LEU A 241 -4.12 -6.58 -0.25
CA LEU A 241 -3.21 -7.68 -0.01
C LEU A 241 -3.82 -8.65 1.01
N TYR A 242 -4.71 -9.53 0.54
CA TYR A 242 -5.35 -10.54 1.38
C TYR A 242 -4.46 -11.77 1.51
N LEU A 243 -3.80 -11.93 2.64
CA LEU A 243 -3.00 -13.13 2.96
C LEU A 243 -3.84 -14.24 3.58
N ARG A 244 -5.07 -13.92 4.02
CA ARG A 244 -6.02 -14.89 4.58
C ARG A 244 -7.22 -15.04 3.66
N ARG A 245 -7.66 -16.28 3.45
CA ARG A 245 -8.93 -16.53 2.75
C ARG A 245 -10.09 -16.05 3.61
N PRO A 246 -11.16 -15.48 3.02
CA PRO A 246 -12.36 -15.14 3.75
C PRO A 246 -12.92 -16.38 4.47
N ASP A 247 -13.29 -16.23 5.74
CA ASP A 247 -13.88 -17.31 6.55
C ASP A 247 -15.35 -17.61 6.21
N ALA A 248 -15.91 -16.99 5.20
CA ALA A 248 -17.28 -17.21 4.77
C ALA A 248 -17.44 -18.67 4.31
N GLN A 249 -17.90 -19.51 5.22
CA GLN A 249 -18.41 -20.83 4.87
C GLN A 249 -19.79 -20.65 4.25
N VAL A 250 -20.01 -21.24 3.08
CA VAL A 250 -21.36 -21.34 2.51
C VAL A 250 -22.24 -22.04 3.56
N PRO A 251 -23.35 -21.42 4.00
CA PRO A 251 -24.25 -22.08 4.97
C PRO A 251 -24.67 -23.44 4.43
N LYS A 252 -24.48 -24.50 5.22
CA LYS A 252 -24.86 -25.86 4.81
C LYS A 252 -26.38 -26.03 4.56
N ASN A 253 -27.18 -25.04 4.99
CA ASN A 253 -28.64 -24.96 4.84
C ASN A 253 -29.05 -23.58 4.34
N TYR A 254 -28.89 -23.26 3.05
CA TYR A 254 -29.60 -22.13 2.51
C TYR A 254 -30.96 -22.57 1.97
N LYS A 255 -32.02 -21.81 2.31
CA LYS A 255 -33.33 -22.02 1.74
C LYS A 255 -33.26 -21.77 0.23
N VAL A 256 -33.55 -22.81 -0.56
CA VAL A 256 -33.80 -22.63 -1.98
C VAL A 256 -35.13 -21.86 -2.08
N VAL A 257 -35.07 -20.62 -2.54
CA VAL A 257 -36.26 -19.85 -2.88
C VAL A 257 -36.71 -20.37 -4.24
N THR A 258 -37.76 -21.18 -4.24
CA THR A 258 -38.45 -21.60 -5.47
C THR A 258 -39.21 -20.40 -6.00
N PRO A 259 -38.97 -19.94 -7.26
CA PRO A 259 -39.85 -18.90 -7.85
C PRO A 259 -41.26 -19.40 -7.94
N GLN A 260 -42.23 -18.57 -7.53
CA GLN A 260 -43.68 -18.76 -7.77
C GLN A 260 -44.00 -18.36 -9.22
#